data_b29ff1c342992de5a2eace16f3d87ceb
#
_entry.id   b29ff1c342992de5a2eace16f3d87ceb
#
_cell.length_a   1.000
_cell.length_b   1.000
_cell.length_c   1.000
_cell.angle_alpha   90.00
_cell.angle_beta   90.00
_cell.angle_gamma   90.00
#
_symmetry.space_group_name_H-M   'P 1'
#
loop_
_entity.id
_entity.type
_entity.pdbx_description
1 polymer ?
#
loop_
_entity_poly.entity_id
_entity_poly.type
_entity_poly.pdbx_seq_one_letter_code
_entity_poly.pdbx_strand_id
1 'polypeptide(L)'
;RNDRLHIKGIPRIPKKNVANLPEKWSEDFQLKHLNMSFDKPVPVTLRIKSEKCEDNPKKRVRPGYTFLHDWFGDSFTYIRTEKEPPYDDIVRVECSPYGMAHWALQYSELVEVLEPESLREDIKSKIKALNEKYSL
;
A
#
# COMPACT_ATOMS: atom_id res chain seq x y z
N ARG A 1 -20.13 -30.27 0.70
CA ARG A 1 -21.53 -30.55 0.34
C ARG A 1 -22.41 -29.47 0.98
N ASN A 2 -23.09 -28.70 0.12
CA ASN A 2 -23.92 -27.56 0.57
C ASN A 2 -25.19 -28.01 1.32
N ASP A 3 -25.58 -29.28 1.18
CA ASP A 3 -26.72 -29.90 1.86
C ASP A 3 -26.57 -29.99 3.41
N ARG A 4 -25.35 -29.78 3.93
CA ARG A 4 -25.07 -29.72 5.37
C ARG A 4 -24.90 -28.31 5.91
N LEU A 5 -24.99 -27.29 5.08
CA LEU A 5 -24.92 -25.89 5.47
C LEU A 5 -26.32 -25.42 5.93
N HIS A 6 -26.46 -25.18 7.24
CA HIS A 6 -27.62 -24.50 7.79
C HIS A 6 -27.31 -23.01 7.96
N ILE A 7 -27.81 -22.19 7.04
CA ILE A 7 -27.75 -20.74 7.18
C ILE A 7 -28.81 -20.34 8.18
N LYS A 8 -28.41 -19.99 9.39
CA LYS A 8 -29.33 -19.36 10.37
C LYS A 8 -29.81 -18.03 9.77
N GLY A 9 -31.11 -17.77 9.87
CA GLY A 9 -31.67 -16.50 9.45
C GLY A 9 -31.20 -15.37 10.36
N ILE A 10 -30.00 -14.86 10.10
CA ILE A 10 -29.48 -13.68 10.78
C ILE A 10 -30.09 -12.46 10.09
N PRO A 11 -30.89 -11.65 10.82
CA PRO A 11 -31.51 -10.47 10.22
C PRO A 11 -30.42 -9.51 9.73
N ARG A 12 -30.57 -9.00 8.51
CA ARG A 12 -29.67 -7.99 7.95
C ARG A 12 -29.77 -6.71 8.76
N ILE A 13 -28.65 -6.21 9.26
CA ILE A 13 -28.59 -4.91 9.92
C ILE A 13 -28.81 -3.82 8.86
N PRO A 14 -29.82 -2.95 9.01
CA PRO A 14 -30.02 -1.84 8.10
C PRO A 14 -28.78 -0.94 8.06
N LYS A 15 -28.39 -0.50 6.86
CA LYS A 15 -27.22 0.38 6.65
C LYS A 15 -27.22 1.61 7.58
N LYS A 16 -28.38 2.20 7.83
CA LYS A 16 -28.58 3.34 8.72
C LYS A 16 -28.18 3.08 10.19
N ASN A 17 -28.11 1.82 10.61
CA ASN A 17 -27.76 1.41 11.97
C ASN A 17 -26.27 1.09 12.14
N VAL A 18 -25.49 1.19 11.06
CA VAL A 18 -24.03 0.94 11.08
C VAL A 18 -23.33 2.29 10.97
N ALA A 19 -22.67 2.70 12.05
CA ALA A 19 -21.88 3.94 12.05
C ALA A 19 -20.67 3.84 11.11
N ASN A 20 -20.35 4.96 10.45
CA ASN A 20 -19.17 5.11 9.60
C ASN A 20 -19.10 4.13 8.41
N LEU A 21 -20.21 3.55 7.99
CA LEU A 21 -20.22 2.74 6.79
C LEU A 21 -20.17 3.63 5.55
N PRO A 22 -19.19 3.47 4.64
CA PRO A 22 -19.14 4.23 3.41
C PRO A 22 -20.34 3.88 2.51
N GLU A 23 -20.85 4.86 1.77
CA GLU A 23 -21.98 4.62 0.86
C GLU A 23 -21.62 3.65 -0.26
N LYS A 24 -20.39 3.72 -0.71
CA LYS A 24 -19.80 2.82 -1.73
C LYS A 24 -18.35 2.59 -1.45
N TRP A 25 -17.82 1.50 -1.95
CA TRP A 25 -16.41 1.23 -1.94
C TRP A 25 -15.66 2.29 -2.76
N SER A 26 -14.66 2.94 -2.17
CA SER A 26 -13.87 3.98 -2.82
C SER A 26 -12.38 3.64 -2.76
N GLU A 27 -11.60 4.23 -3.63
CA GLU A 27 -10.13 4.08 -3.64
C GLU A 27 -9.51 4.56 -2.33
N ASP A 28 -10.02 5.67 -1.77
CA ASP A 28 -9.58 6.18 -0.46
C ASP A 28 -9.87 5.19 0.67
N PHE A 29 -11.06 4.58 0.67
CA PHE A 29 -11.39 3.53 1.63
C PHE A 29 -10.47 2.31 1.48
N GLN A 30 -10.20 1.91 0.25
CA GLN A 30 -9.31 0.79 -0.06
C GLN A 30 -7.88 1.05 0.43
N LEU A 31 -7.36 2.26 0.23
CA LEU A 31 -6.03 2.65 0.68
C LEU A 31 -5.94 2.66 2.21
N LYS A 32 -6.93 3.25 2.87
CA LYS A 32 -6.99 3.29 4.34
C LYS A 32 -7.04 1.90 4.97
N HIS A 33 -7.72 0.97 4.31
CA HIS A 33 -7.88 -0.42 4.76
C HIS A 33 -7.14 -1.42 3.87
N LEU A 34 -5.93 -1.05 3.48
CA LEU A 34 -5.07 -1.86 2.63
C LEU A 34 -4.89 -3.27 3.20
N ASN A 35 -5.00 -4.29 2.35
CA ASN A 35 -5.00 -5.69 2.73
C ASN A 35 -6.06 -6.06 3.81
N MET A 36 -7.22 -5.41 3.76
CA MET A 36 -8.31 -5.62 4.73
C MET A 36 -7.92 -5.31 6.18
N SER A 37 -6.95 -4.45 6.39
CA SER A 37 -6.52 -4.01 7.71
C SER A 37 -7.37 -2.84 8.20
N PHE A 38 -7.72 -2.85 9.49
CA PHE A 38 -8.63 -1.90 10.13
C PHE A 38 -7.98 -1.13 11.29
N ASP A 39 -6.65 -1.15 11.37
CA ASP A 39 -5.91 -0.29 12.28
C ASP A 39 -5.99 1.19 11.83
N LYS A 40 -5.68 2.09 12.74
CA LYS A 40 -5.79 3.53 12.49
C LYS A 40 -4.87 3.95 11.34
N PRO A 41 -5.40 4.59 10.28
CA PRO A 41 -4.56 5.13 9.21
C PRO A 41 -3.58 6.18 9.72
N VAL A 42 -2.38 6.16 9.16
CA VAL A 42 -1.31 7.12 9.45
C VAL A 42 -0.70 7.63 8.14
N PRO A 43 -0.11 8.82 8.11
CA PRO A 43 0.64 9.27 6.95
C PRO A 43 1.91 8.44 6.77
N VAL A 44 2.10 7.93 5.57
CA VAL A 44 3.27 7.12 5.18
C VAL A 44 3.94 7.79 3.99
N THR A 45 5.24 7.98 4.06
CA THR A 45 6.06 8.49 2.97
C THR A 45 6.71 7.32 2.24
N LEU A 46 6.50 7.27 0.94
CA LEU A 46 7.01 6.21 0.07
C LEU A 46 7.99 6.78 -0.96
N ARG A 47 9.02 6.00 -1.27
CA ARG A 47 9.81 6.15 -2.49
C ARG A 47 9.30 5.13 -3.51
N ILE A 48 8.93 5.62 -4.68
CA ILE A 48 8.46 4.78 -5.78
C ILE A 48 9.52 4.81 -6.89
N LYS A 49 9.99 3.62 -7.25
CA LYS A 49 11.01 3.45 -8.28
C LYS A 49 10.49 3.91 -9.63
N SER A 50 11.27 4.74 -10.31
CA SER A 50 10.97 5.16 -11.67
C SER A 50 11.34 4.07 -12.68
N GLU A 51 10.59 4.03 -13.79
CA GLU A 51 10.93 3.19 -14.93
C GLU A 51 12.08 3.82 -15.72
N LYS A 52 13.19 3.10 -15.85
CA LYS A 52 14.38 3.57 -16.53
C LYS A 52 14.25 3.41 -18.06
N CYS A 53 14.86 4.32 -18.79
CA CYS A 53 15.06 4.17 -20.20
C CYS A 53 16.25 3.24 -20.45
N GLU A 54 16.09 2.18 -21.25
CA GLU A 54 17.17 1.21 -21.55
C GLU A 54 18.37 1.87 -22.20
N ASP A 55 18.13 2.81 -23.13
CA ASP A 55 19.18 3.50 -23.88
C ASP A 55 19.83 4.65 -23.09
N ASN A 56 19.19 5.15 -22.05
CA ASN A 56 19.70 6.24 -21.25
C ASN A 56 19.26 6.11 -19.77
N PRO A 57 20.13 5.53 -18.93
CA PRO A 57 19.80 5.31 -17.51
C PRO A 57 19.61 6.61 -16.70
N LYS A 58 19.98 7.77 -17.27
CA LYS A 58 19.74 9.08 -16.67
C LYS A 58 18.33 9.64 -16.97
N LYS A 59 17.57 8.97 -17.84
CA LYS A 59 16.22 9.38 -18.23
C LYS A 59 15.21 8.34 -17.76
N ARG A 60 14.12 8.78 -17.17
CA ARG A 60 13.00 7.88 -16.85
C ARG A 60 12.00 7.84 -18.02
N VAL A 61 11.39 6.69 -18.23
CA VAL A 61 10.34 6.50 -19.26
C VAL A 61 9.03 7.14 -18.81
N ARG A 62 8.66 6.92 -17.58
CA ARG A 62 7.43 7.47 -16.97
C ARG A 62 7.63 7.78 -15.49
N PRO A 63 6.77 8.63 -14.90
CA PRO A 63 6.78 8.87 -13.46
C PRO A 63 6.60 7.57 -12.68
N GLY A 64 7.40 7.39 -11.61
CA GLY A 64 7.30 6.22 -10.74
C GLY A 64 5.91 6.09 -10.08
N TYR A 65 5.28 7.22 -9.74
CA TYR A 65 3.96 7.24 -9.13
C TYR A 65 2.83 6.77 -10.06
N THR A 66 3.05 6.58 -11.36
CA THR A 66 2.06 6.00 -12.28
C THR A 66 1.55 4.64 -11.79
N PHE A 67 2.42 3.86 -11.17
CA PHE A 67 2.08 2.60 -10.53
C PHE A 67 1.00 2.77 -9.43
N LEU A 68 1.05 3.88 -8.68
CA LEU A 68 0.09 4.14 -7.61
C LEU A 68 -1.30 4.46 -8.12
N HIS A 69 -1.43 5.08 -9.30
CA HIS A 69 -2.73 5.34 -9.91
C HIS A 69 -3.51 4.05 -10.18
N ASP A 70 -2.82 2.98 -10.56
CA ASP A 70 -3.45 1.67 -10.81
C ASP A 70 -4.04 1.06 -9.52
N TRP A 71 -3.46 1.40 -8.36
CA TRP A 71 -3.87 0.89 -7.05
C TRP A 71 -4.81 1.82 -6.29
N PHE A 72 -4.56 3.10 -6.32
CA PHE A 72 -5.14 4.07 -5.39
C PHE A 72 -5.74 5.29 -6.10
N GLY A 73 -5.81 5.29 -7.44
CA GLY A 73 -6.28 6.45 -8.19
C GLY A 73 -5.51 7.70 -7.78
N ASP A 74 -6.23 8.74 -7.38
CA ASP A 74 -5.64 10.03 -6.96
C ASP A 74 -5.51 10.15 -5.43
N SER A 75 -5.68 9.06 -4.67
CA SER A 75 -5.66 9.08 -3.19
C SER A 75 -4.24 9.12 -2.61
N PHE A 76 -3.31 9.77 -3.26
CA PHE A 76 -1.97 10.03 -2.76
C PHE A 76 -1.53 11.45 -3.04
N THR A 77 -0.55 11.94 -2.29
CA THR A 77 0.04 13.27 -2.49
C THR A 77 1.46 13.13 -3.04
N TYR A 78 1.69 13.67 -4.23
CA TYR A 78 3.04 13.81 -4.77
C TYR A 78 3.83 14.86 -3.99
N ILE A 79 5.07 14.55 -3.59
CA ILE A 79 5.94 15.45 -2.85
C ILE A 79 7.03 16.01 -3.77
N ARG A 80 7.84 15.14 -4.36
CA ARG A 80 8.95 15.51 -5.25
C ARG A 80 9.45 14.31 -6.04
N THR A 81 10.22 14.61 -7.06
CA THR A 81 11.10 13.65 -7.73
C THR A 81 12.52 13.85 -7.22
N GLU A 82 13.25 12.77 -6.97
CA GLU A 82 14.67 12.84 -6.61
C GLU A 82 15.48 13.50 -7.72
N LYS A 83 16.48 14.31 -7.35
CA LYS A 83 17.30 15.07 -8.31
C LYS A 83 18.33 14.21 -9.04
N GLU A 84 18.74 13.12 -8.39
CA GLU A 84 19.72 12.19 -8.93
C GLU A 84 19.06 11.01 -9.65
N PRO A 85 19.69 10.46 -10.70
CA PRO A 85 19.22 9.22 -11.31
C PRO A 85 19.11 8.09 -10.27
N PRO A 86 18.06 7.28 -10.30
CA PRO A 86 17.06 7.07 -11.35
C PRO A 86 15.83 7.98 -11.31
N TYR A 87 15.83 9.06 -10.57
CA TYR A 87 14.74 10.03 -10.46
C TYR A 87 13.46 9.41 -9.88
N ASP A 88 13.60 8.70 -8.77
CA ASP A 88 12.47 8.10 -8.06
C ASP A 88 11.52 9.17 -7.51
N ASP A 89 10.26 8.85 -7.43
CA ASP A 89 9.24 9.76 -6.92
C ASP A 89 8.99 9.52 -5.44
N ILE A 90 8.88 10.61 -4.69
CA ILE A 90 8.50 10.61 -3.27
C ILE A 90 7.05 11.05 -3.17
N VAL A 91 6.25 10.21 -2.53
CA VAL A 91 4.83 10.43 -2.34
C VAL A 91 4.42 10.19 -0.90
N ARG A 92 3.26 10.71 -0.52
CA ARG A 92 2.65 10.46 0.78
C ARG A 92 1.27 9.87 0.59
N VAL A 93 0.98 8.84 1.36
CA VAL A 93 -0.34 8.19 1.44
C VAL A 93 -0.79 8.14 2.89
N GLU A 94 -2.11 8.17 3.11
CA GLU A 94 -2.68 7.91 4.43
C GLU A 94 -3.32 6.53 4.43
N CYS A 95 -2.73 5.61 5.19
CA CYS A 95 -3.11 4.20 5.13
C CYS A 95 -2.85 3.46 6.43
N SER A 96 -3.41 2.24 6.52
CA SER A 96 -3.09 1.28 7.57
C SER A 96 -1.60 0.92 7.56
N PRO A 97 -0.85 1.14 8.66
CA PRO A 97 0.56 0.75 8.72
C PRO A 97 0.76 -0.76 8.59
N TYR A 98 -0.12 -1.57 9.19
CA TYR A 98 -0.07 -3.02 9.06
C TYR A 98 -0.26 -3.46 7.59
N GLY A 99 -1.29 -2.94 6.94
CA GLY A 99 -1.56 -3.22 5.53
C GLY A 99 -0.43 -2.74 4.62
N MET A 100 0.13 -1.56 4.89
CA MET A 100 1.24 -1.02 4.11
C MET A 100 2.52 -1.86 4.25
N ALA A 101 2.82 -2.41 5.42
CA ALA A 101 3.98 -3.30 5.58
C ALA A 101 3.91 -4.51 4.64
N HIS A 102 2.75 -5.14 4.56
CA HIS A 102 2.54 -6.27 3.65
C HIS A 102 2.55 -5.87 2.18
N TRP A 103 1.88 -4.78 1.84
CA TRP A 103 1.81 -4.28 0.48
C TRP A 103 3.18 -3.84 -0.05
N ALA A 104 3.97 -3.14 0.76
CA ALA A 104 5.33 -2.72 0.39
C ALA A 104 6.27 -3.92 0.18
N LEU A 105 6.14 -4.98 0.98
CA LEU A 105 6.91 -6.22 0.79
C LEU A 105 6.48 -6.96 -0.49
N GLN A 106 5.19 -6.94 -0.83
CA GLN A 106 4.68 -7.53 -2.07
C GLN A 106 5.28 -6.83 -3.30
N TYR A 107 5.46 -5.52 -3.23
CA TYR A 107 6.03 -4.70 -4.31
C TYR A 107 7.44 -4.19 -3.98
N SER A 108 8.23 -5.01 -3.33
CA SER A 108 9.57 -4.67 -2.81
C SER A 108 10.55 -4.15 -3.88
N GLU A 109 10.36 -4.50 -5.13
CA GLU A 109 11.17 -3.98 -6.24
C GLU A 109 10.82 -2.55 -6.64
N LEU A 110 9.60 -2.09 -6.32
CA LEU A 110 9.06 -0.80 -6.75
C LEU A 110 8.90 0.19 -5.61
N VAL A 111 8.66 -0.30 -4.39
CA VAL A 111 8.21 0.51 -3.26
C VAL A 111 9.16 0.39 -2.08
N GLU A 112 9.56 1.54 -1.55
CA GLU A 112 10.29 1.63 -0.28
C GLU A 112 9.53 2.56 0.68
N VAL A 113 9.29 2.10 1.91
CA VAL A 113 8.74 2.93 2.98
C VAL A 113 9.87 3.76 3.59
N LEU A 114 9.72 5.10 3.59
CA LEU A 114 10.67 6.02 4.20
C LEU A 114 10.26 6.42 5.61
N GLU A 115 8.96 6.70 5.81
CA GLU A 115 8.38 7.16 7.07
C GLU A 115 6.99 6.54 7.26
N PRO A 116 6.52 6.33 8.49
CA PRO A 116 7.21 6.62 9.76
C PRO A 116 8.27 5.57 10.09
N GLU A 117 9.23 5.93 10.95
CA GLU A 117 10.33 5.04 11.34
C GLU A 117 9.83 3.74 11.98
N SER A 118 8.76 3.79 12.76
CA SER A 118 8.15 2.60 13.37
C SER A 118 7.71 1.56 12.34
N LEU A 119 7.11 2.00 11.23
CA LEU A 119 6.71 1.12 10.12
C LEU A 119 7.95 0.60 9.37
N ARG A 120 8.93 1.46 9.17
CA ARG A 120 10.20 1.07 8.53
C ARG A 120 10.92 -0.01 9.32
N GLU A 121 10.98 0.12 10.65
CA GLU A 121 11.58 -0.90 11.54
C GLU A 121 10.79 -2.21 11.54
N ASP A 122 9.45 -2.17 11.49
CA ASP A 122 8.64 -3.38 11.34
C ASP A 122 8.96 -4.11 10.03
N ILE A 123 9.09 -3.39 8.92
CA ILE A 123 9.47 -3.96 7.62
C ILE A 123 10.88 -4.58 7.70
N LYS A 124 11.85 -3.89 8.30
CA LYS A 124 13.21 -4.43 8.50
C LYS A 124 13.19 -5.75 9.28
N SER A 125 12.38 -5.83 10.34
CA SER A 125 12.22 -7.05 11.13
C SER A 125 11.64 -8.20 10.30
N LYS A 126 10.66 -7.93 9.47
CA LYS A 126 10.07 -8.91 8.55
C LYS A 126 11.08 -9.40 7.50
N ILE A 127 11.86 -8.48 6.93
CA ILE A 127 12.93 -8.82 5.97
C ILE A 127 13.98 -9.71 6.63
N LYS A 128 14.39 -9.39 7.86
CA LYS A 128 15.34 -10.22 8.60
C LYS A 128 14.80 -11.62 8.81
N ALA A 129 13.57 -11.76 9.27
CA ALA A 129 12.92 -13.05 9.47
C ALA A 129 12.80 -13.86 8.16
N LEU A 130 12.49 -13.19 7.04
CA LEU A 130 12.48 -13.82 5.72
C LEU A 130 13.88 -14.27 5.30
N ASN A 131 14.88 -13.43 5.50
CA ASN A 131 16.26 -13.77 5.18
C ASN A 131 16.74 -15.01 5.97
N GLU A 132 16.41 -15.10 7.24
CA GLU A 132 16.71 -16.28 8.07
C GLU A 132 16.06 -17.57 7.55
N LYS A 133 14.82 -17.47 7.03
CA LYS A 133 14.11 -18.63 6.45
C LYS A 133 14.70 -19.10 5.13
N TYR A 134 15.17 -18.19 4.29
CA TYR A 134 15.62 -18.48 2.93
C TYR A 134 17.14 -18.42 2.76
N SER A 135 17.89 -18.11 3.80
CA SER A 135 19.35 -18.21 3.80
C SER A 135 19.78 -19.69 3.77
N LEU A 136 20.69 -19.98 2.90
CA LEU A 136 21.31 -21.31 2.79
C LEU A 136 22.50 -21.45 3.73
#